data_574ec4113a3c1dd201451238dcb45894
#
_entry.id   574ec4113a3c1dd201451238dcb45894
#
_cell.length_a   1.000
_cell.length_b   1.000
_cell.length_c   1.000
_cell.angle_alpha   90.00
_cell.angle_beta   90.00
_cell.angle_gamma   90.00
#
_symmetry.space_group_name_H-M   'P 1'
#
loop_
_entity.id
_entity.type
_entity.pdbx_description
1 polymer ?
#
loop_
_entity_poly.entity_id
_entity_poly.type
_entity_poly.pdbx_seq_one_letter_code
_entity_poly.pdbx_strand_id
1 'polypeptide(L)'
;MPTRRRINAPSMGRRTFLYGLAATTAAAPLATWGIRQAPTLVESPGAGPIAAKISTSPLVDAVTMMIDDAAVGTHAITDALHPLRGFVKDITRDEPFSQFALTWPGDDNLQLYVRAEREDGSFGPWFHADSHGPMNNSGQSGTELLFVEPTRRVQVSTVGLNLLEGLDPRNIIGIDNLDPTTIGGGLQELVSATAALSLNAVQAVFIDGVEQVGEVIQPVAYESSIAGAPNVISRAAWGADESIRSGSSSYSTFKGTCIHHTAGSNNYSESQGPAIVRGIYAYHAKTLGWGDVGYNALVDKYGNIYEGRYGGLDKNIEGAHAGGFNNGTFGISVMGNHDQLEIPDAAVTALGEMVGWRMKVGGVDPMSTAALTSAGYSKARYSSGQTVNLPAIFGHRDTGYTSCPGTFGYQQMDAIRAAAKAKFDGAGGAGIAGRSTDPNNQDGESAGIPPLPGSGESGDNGGSLGNVETPTPGEVLGEFLTDSLPANPAEATQAWFTPQN
;
A
#
# COMPACT_ATOMS: atom_id res chain seq x y z
N MET A 1 56.24 -51.57 -14.12
CA MET A 1 55.02 -50.84 -13.77
C MET A 1 55.29 -49.35 -14.01
N PRO A 2 54.62 -48.66 -14.95
CA PRO A 2 55.01 -47.35 -15.35
C PRO A 2 54.28 -46.22 -14.62
N THR A 3 55.01 -45.22 -14.23
CA THR A 3 54.70 -43.94 -13.61
C THR A 3 53.85 -43.04 -14.54
N ARG A 4 52.74 -42.50 -14.05
CA ARG A 4 52.00 -41.42 -14.73
C ARG A 4 52.53 -40.05 -14.36
N ARG A 5 53.00 -39.29 -15.36
CA ARG A 5 53.35 -37.89 -15.29
C ARG A 5 52.10 -37.02 -15.18
N ARG A 6 52.13 -36.04 -14.26
CA ARG A 6 51.24 -34.90 -14.24
C ARG A 6 51.71 -33.86 -15.26
N ILE A 7 50.76 -33.35 -16.06
CA ILE A 7 51.00 -32.20 -16.94
C ILE A 7 50.31 -30.98 -16.31
N ASN A 8 51.09 -29.96 -16.04
CA ASN A 8 50.64 -28.65 -15.59
C ASN A 8 50.14 -27.86 -16.81
N ALA A 9 48.97 -27.21 -16.69
CA ALA A 9 48.50 -26.22 -17.65
C ALA A 9 48.87 -24.79 -17.18
N PRO A 10 49.29 -23.91 -18.07
CA PRO A 10 49.72 -22.56 -17.71
C PRO A 10 48.53 -21.58 -17.62
N SER A 11 48.67 -20.65 -16.68
CA SER A 11 47.83 -19.47 -16.49
C SER A 11 47.97 -18.50 -17.65
N MET A 12 46.83 -18.02 -18.23
CA MET A 12 46.86 -16.89 -19.16
C MET A 12 46.29 -15.64 -18.50
N GLY A 13 47.10 -14.61 -18.56
CA GLY A 13 46.82 -13.29 -18.02
C GLY A 13 45.91 -12.44 -18.90
N ARG A 14 45.36 -11.43 -18.25
CA ARG A 14 44.60 -10.34 -18.83
C ARG A 14 45.35 -9.62 -19.94
N ARG A 15 44.74 -9.38 -21.10
CA ARG A 15 45.16 -8.33 -22.05
C ARG A 15 43.95 -7.63 -22.65
N THR A 16 43.93 -6.35 -22.39
CA THR A 16 43.18 -5.27 -23.02
C THR A 16 43.47 -5.24 -24.55
N PHE A 17 42.42 -5.08 -25.37
CA PHE A 17 42.61 -4.65 -26.77
C PHE A 17 41.59 -3.57 -27.14
N LEU A 18 42.12 -2.38 -27.34
CA LEU A 18 41.59 -1.27 -28.13
C LEU A 18 42.08 -1.43 -29.59
N TYR A 19 41.24 -1.10 -30.56
CA TYR A 19 41.48 -0.58 -31.93
C TYR A 19 40.20 -0.80 -32.72
N GLY A 20 39.61 0.13 -33.47
CA GLY A 20 40.15 1.24 -34.22
C GLY A 20 39.47 1.19 -35.62
N LEU A 21 38.92 2.31 -36.04
CA LEU A 21 38.22 2.56 -37.32
C LEU A 21 38.95 2.05 -38.57
N ALA A 22 38.19 1.67 -39.62
CA ALA A 22 38.31 2.22 -40.95
C ALA A 22 37.17 1.77 -41.90
N ALA A 23 36.64 2.72 -42.64
CA ALA A 23 35.61 2.59 -43.64
C ALA A 23 36.16 2.11 -44.98
N THR A 24 35.38 1.40 -45.79
CA THR A 24 35.30 1.64 -47.25
C THR A 24 34.05 0.99 -47.87
N THR A 25 33.47 1.69 -48.81
CA THR A 25 32.27 1.56 -49.59
C THR A 25 32.26 0.42 -50.62
N ALA A 26 31.11 -0.23 -50.83
CA ALA A 26 30.59 -0.59 -52.17
C ALA A 26 29.14 -1.06 -52.07
N ALA A 27 28.31 -0.55 -53.00
CA ALA A 27 26.87 -0.75 -53.07
C ALA A 27 26.50 -1.90 -54.04
N ALA A 28 25.41 -2.61 -53.72
CA ALA A 28 24.41 -3.12 -54.67
C ALA A 28 23.21 -3.73 -53.91
N PRO A 29 21.99 -3.70 -54.45
CA PRO A 29 20.75 -3.83 -53.67
C PRO A 29 20.22 -5.26 -53.66
N LEU A 30 19.85 -5.73 -52.48
CA LEU A 30 18.96 -6.87 -52.29
C LEU A 30 17.84 -6.48 -51.32
N ALA A 31 16.63 -6.79 -51.73
CA ALA A 31 15.41 -6.52 -51.03
C ALA A 31 15.48 -7.05 -49.59
N THR A 32 15.56 -6.14 -48.62
CA THR A 32 15.50 -6.47 -47.21
C THR A 32 14.07 -6.35 -46.72
N TRP A 33 13.52 -7.45 -46.30
CA TRP A 33 12.43 -7.48 -45.35
C TRP A 33 12.88 -6.69 -44.09
N GLY A 34 12.17 -5.62 -43.83
CA GLY A 34 12.53 -4.72 -42.70
C GLY A 34 12.43 -5.44 -41.36
N ILE A 35 13.58 -5.82 -40.85
CA ILE A 35 13.76 -5.96 -39.42
C ILE A 35 13.77 -4.52 -38.88
N ARG A 36 12.66 -4.07 -38.34
CA ARG A 36 12.64 -2.85 -37.52
C ARG A 36 13.60 -3.11 -36.38
N GLN A 37 14.73 -2.43 -36.40
CA GLN A 37 15.57 -2.31 -35.21
C GLN A 37 14.66 -1.75 -34.06
N ALA A 38 14.58 -2.47 -32.95
CA ALA A 38 13.97 -1.95 -31.76
C ALA A 38 14.64 -0.60 -31.44
N PRO A 39 13.88 0.44 -31.15
CA PRO A 39 14.45 1.70 -30.67
C PRO A 39 15.32 1.39 -29.47
N THR A 40 16.60 1.77 -29.52
CA THR A 40 17.46 1.76 -28.37
C THR A 40 16.82 2.70 -27.36
N LEU A 41 16.34 2.13 -26.25
CA LEU A 41 15.92 2.89 -25.10
C LEU A 41 17.06 3.86 -24.77
N VAL A 42 16.79 5.16 -24.88
CA VAL A 42 17.57 6.15 -24.13
C VAL A 42 17.11 5.95 -22.70
N GLU A 43 17.75 5.04 -22.01
CA GLU A 43 17.66 5.00 -20.54
C GLU A 43 17.99 6.41 -20.10
N SER A 44 17.01 7.10 -19.51
CA SER A 44 17.34 8.25 -18.66
C SER A 44 18.44 7.72 -17.75
N PRO A 45 19.57 8.41 -17.57
CA PRO A 45 20.64 7.96 -16.73
C PRO A 45 20.08 7.89 -15.29
N GLY A 46 19.34 6.84 -15.01
CA GLY A 46 18.90 6.50 -13.68
C GLY A 46 20.16 6.28 -12.86
N ALA A 47 20.29 6.92 -11.73
CA ALA A 47 21.21 6.46 -10.72
C ALA A 47 21.00 4.96 -10.62
N GLY A 48 22.05 4.16 -10.67
CA GLY A 48 21.96 2.68 -10.58
C GLY A 48 21.14 2.25 -9.36
N PRO A 49 21.08 0.96 -9.01
CA PRO A 49 20.22 0.48 -7.93
C PRO A 49 20.45 1.27 -6.64
N ILE A 50 19.36 1.77 -6.06
CA ILE A 50 19.37 2.54 -4.81
C ILE A 50 18.82 1.65 -3.71
N ALA A 51 19.68 1.23 -2.79
CA ALA A 51 19.27 0.40 -1.67
C ALA A 51 18.53 1.24 -0.62
N ALA A 52 17.29 0.89 -0.31
CA ALA A 52 16.59 1.45 0.84
C ALA A 52 17.30 1.05 2.15
N LYS A 53 17.36 1.98 3.10
CA LYS A 53 17.89 1.70 4.43
C LYS A 53 16.77 1.13 5.30
N ILE A 54 17.00 -0.04 5.88
CA ILE A 54 16.07 -0.72 6.78
C ILE A 54 16.74 -0.86 8.13
N SER A 55 16.02 -0.50 9.18
CA SER A 55 16.42 -0.82 10.56
C SER A 55 15.22 -1.31 11.36
N THR A 56 15.46 -2.11 12.38
CA THR A 56 14.43 -2.66 13.25
C THR A 56 14.82 -2.45 14.71
N SER A 57 13.81 -2.39 15.57
CA SER A 57 14.00 -2.49 17.02
C SER A 57 12.83 -3.23 17.66
N PRO A 58 13.06 -3.98 18.76
CA PRO A 58 11.96 -4.58 19.49
C PRO A 58 11.00 -3.50 20.00
N LEU A 59 9.70 -3.69 19.80
CA LEU A 59 8.70 -2.71 20.24
C LEU A 59 8.64 -2.59 21.76
N VAL A 60 9.01 -3.66 22.48
CA VAL A 60 9.08 -3.68 23.93
C VAL A 60 10.09 -2.67 24.49
N ASP A 61 11.17 -2.39 23.78
CA ASP A 61 12.23 -1.46 24.20
C ASP A 61 11.81 0.02 24.11
N ALA A 62 10.71 0.31 23.42
CA ALA A 62 10.20 1.67 23.28
C ALA A 62 9.60 2.19 24.60
N VAL A 63 9.74 3.49 24.81
CA VAL A 63 9.18 4.17 25.99
C VAL A 63 7.65 4.08 25.95
N THR A 64 7.05 3.66 27.07
CA THR A 64 5.60 3.67 27.20
C THR A 64 5.14 4.99 27.80
N MET A 65 4.20 5.64 27.13
CA MET A 65 3.61 6.89 27.58
C MET A 65 2.10 6.78 27.62
N MET A 66 1.48 7.49 28.60
CA MET A 66 0.06 7.78 28.57
C MET A 66 -0.14 9.15 27.93
N ILE A 67 -1.03 9.25 26.96
CA ILE A 67 -1.36 10.50 26.29
C ILE A 67 -2.86 10.79 26.33
N ASP A 68 -3.21 12.07 26.37
CA ASP A 68 -4.58 12.55 26.22
C ASP A 68 -4.84 12.77 24.72
N ASP A 69 -5.52 11.80 24.08
CA ASP A 69 -5.85 11.88 22.66
C ASP A 69 -7.08 11.00 22.38
N ALA A 70 -8.16 11.62 21.91
CA ALA A 70 -9.42 10.94 21.64
C ALA A 70 -9.28 9.79 20.62
N ALA A 71 -8.37 9.93 19.65
CA ALA A 71 -8.13 8.88 18.65
C ALA A 71 -7.49 7.64 19.30
N VAL A 72 -6.62 7.81 20.27
CA VAL A 72 -5.99 6.71 21.02
C VAL A 72 -6.95 6.11 22.04
N GLY A 73 -7.77 6.94 22.69
CA GLY A 73 -8.79 6.48 23.64
C GLY A 73 -9.79 5.48 23.05
N THR A 74 -10.00 5.52 21.74
CA THR A 74 -10.89 4.57 21.05
C THR A 74 -10.21 3.25 20.67
N HIS A 75 -8.88 3.17 20.70
CA HIS A 75 -8.10 2.05 20.15
C HIS A 75 -7.20 1.36 21.15
N ALA A 76 -6.79 2.07 22.21
CA ALA A 76 -5.89 1.54 23.24
C ALA A 76 -6.66 1.06 24.47
N ILE A 77 -5.95 0.32 25.33
CA ILE A 77 -6.39 0.07 26.71
C ILE A 77 -6.56 1.43 27.37
N THR A 78 -7.81 1.83 27.60
CA THR A 78 -8.16 3.14 28.15
C THR A 78 -8.33 3.06 29.65
N ASP A 79 -8.01 4.15 30.36
CA ASP A 79 -8.48 4.35 31.72
C ASP A 79 -10.01 4.55 31.70
N ALA A 80 -10.73 3.71 32.42
CA ALA A 80 -12.21 3.77 32.50
C ALA A 80 -12.73 5.12 33.05
N LEU A 81 -11.90 5.86 33.77
CA LEU A 81 -12.23 7.19 34.29
C LEU A 81 -11.89 8.33 33.34
N HIS A 82 -11.01 8.06 32.34
CA HIS A 82 -10.55 9.04 31.37
C HIS A 82 -10.57 8.41 29.98
N PRO A 83 -11.72 8.28 29.33
CA PRO A 83 -11.88 7.54 28.06
C PRO A 83 -11.11 8.16 26.89
N LEU A 84 -10.55 9.35 27.04
CA LEU A 84 -9.70 10.02 26.04
C LEU A 84 -8.21 9.72 26.23
N ARG A 85 -7.83 8.99 27.29
CA ARG A 85 -6.45 8.62 27.57
C ARG A 85 -6.13 7.24 27.07
N GLY A 86 -4.95 7.08 26.46
CA GLY A 86 -4.48 5.79 26.01
C GLY A 86 -2.96 5.67 26.11
N PHE A 87 -2.50 4.42 26.10
CA PHE A 87 -1.08 4.12 26.13
C PHE A 87 -0.53 4.02 24.72
N VAL A 88 0.66 4.58 24.52
CA VAL A 88 1.41 4.52 23.27
C VAL A 88 2.86 4.10 23.54
N LYS A 89 3.50 3.53 22.56
CA LYS A 89 4.94 3.42 22.47
C LYS A 89 5.50 4.64 21.75
N ASP A 90 6.40 5.35 22.40
CA ASP A 90 7.12 6.51 21.87
C ASP A 90 8.52 6.08 21.45
N ILE A 91 8.84 6.26 20.17
CA ILE A 91 10.07 5.75 19.58
C ILE A 91 10.83 6.90 18.93
N THR A 92 12.05 7.18 19.41
CA THR A 92 12.97 8.16 18.84
C THR A 92 14.17 7.44 18.23
N ARG A 93 14.65 7.92 17.07
CA ARG A 93 15.78 7.37 16.32
C ARG A 93 16.83 8.44 16.06
N ASP A 94 18.09 8.05 16.07
CA ASP A 94 19.20 8.94 15.66
C ASP A 94 19.15 9.23 14.16
N GLU A 95 18.89 8.20 13.36
CA GLU A 95 18.75 8.33 11.90
C GLU A 95 17.29 8.60 11.49
N PRO A 96 17.05 9.50 10.52
CA PRO A 96 15.73 9.76 10.01
C PRO A 96 15.19 8.56 9.22
N PHE A 97 13.89 8.43 9.20
CA PHE A 97 13.15 7.49 8.37
C PHE A 97 11.88 8.16 7.84
N SER A 98 11.26 7.60 6.82
CA SER A 98 10.02 8.13 6.23
C SER A 98 8.90 7.11 6.16
N GLN A 99 9.19 5.84 6.42
CA GLN A 99 8.20 4.76 6.38
C GLN A 99 8.31 3.89 7.62
N PHE A 100 7.15 3.43 8.12
CA PHE A 100 7.03 2.69 9.36
C PHE A 100 6.06 1.51 9.23
N ALA A 101 6.39 0.39 9.87
CA ALA A 101 5.54 -0.78 10.00
C ALA A 101 5.85 -1.54 11.29
N LEU A 102 4.98 -2.48 11.65
CA LEU A 102 5.24 -3.51 12.66
C LEU A 102 5.32 -4.88 12.01
N THR A 103 6.15 -5.78 12.56
CA THR A 103 6.24 -7.17 12.13
C THR A 103 6.34 -8.12 13.31
N TRP A 104 5.85 -9.35 13.13
CA TRP A 104 5.86 -10.40 14.16
C TRP A 104 5.81 -11.78 13.50
N PRO A 105 6.30 -12.84 14.18
CA PRO A 105 6.15 -14.20 13.72
C PRO A 105 4.72 -14.71 13.93
N GLY A 106 4.27 -15.63 13.09
CA GLY A 106 2.94 -16.24 13.20
C GLY A 106 1.87 -15.45 12.45
N ASP A 107 0.59 -15.73 12.75
CA ASP A 107 -0.57 -15.23 12.01
C ASP A 107 -1.56 -14.47 12.89
N ASP A 108 -1.07 -13.90 13.98
CA ASP A 108 -1.89 -13.08 14.86
C ASP A 108 -2.38 -11.81 14.16
N ASN A 109 -3.56 -11.33 14.56
CA ASN A 109 -4.13 -10.12 14.02
C ASN A 109 -3.75 -8.92 14.88
N LEU A 110 -3.11 -7.93 14.27
CA LEU A 110 -2.73 -6.68 14.90
C LEU A 110 -3.10 -5.53 13.97
N GLN A 111 -3.66 -4.45 14.55
CA GLN A 111 -3.84 -3.18 13.85
C GLN A 111 -2.86 -2.17 14.40
N LEU A 112 -2.24 -1.41 13.52
CA LEU A 112 -1.32 -0.34 13.85
C LEU A 112 -2.00 1.02 13.71
N TYR A 113 -1.78 1.86 14.70
CA TYR A 113 -2.00 3.30 14.63
C TYR A 113 -0.67 3.98 14.89
N VAL A 114 -0.23 4.83 13.98
CA VAL A 114 1.04 5.54 14.11
C VAL A 114 0.88 7.01 13.72
N ARG A 115 1.57 7.89 14.44
CA ARG A 115 1.75 9.29 14.05
C ARG A 115 3.20 9.69 14.17
N ALA A 116 3.64 10.59 13.30
CA ALA A 116 5.00 11.09 13.26
C ALA A 116 5.12 12.49 13.85
N GLU A 117 6.25 12.78 14.47
CA GLU A 117 6.63 14.12 14.89
C GLU A 117 7.09 14.92 13.65
N ARG A 118 6.56 16.13 13.51
CA ARG A 118 6.94 17.09 12.48
C ARG A 118 8.17 17.88 12.89
N GLU A 119 8.72 18.64 11.96
CA GLU A 119 9.89 19.51 12.21
C GLU A 119 9.64 20.57 13.29
N ASP A 120 8.40 21.01 13.48
CA ASP A 120 8.02 21.99 14.51
C ASP A 120 7.81 21.34 15.90
N GLY A 121 8.04 20.05 16.05
CA GLY A 121 7.83 19.27 17.27
C GLY A 121 6.38 18.86 17.54
N SER A 122 5.43 19.26 16.71
CA SER A 122 4.04 18.78 16.79
C SER A 122 3.90 17.39 16.18
N PHE A 123 2.91 16.62 16.65
CA PHE A 123 2.59 15.36 16.00
C PHE A 123 1.58 15.55 14.88
N GLY A 124 1.77 14.81 13.79
CA GLY A 124 0.86 14.71 12.67
C GLY A 124 -0.42 13.90 13.01
N PRO A 125 -1.26 13.65 12.01
CA PRO A 125 -2.44 12.81 12.18
C PRO A 125 -2.05 11.36 12.45
N TRP A 126 -2.98 10.59 13.02
CA TRP A 126 -2.85 9.14 13.13
C TRP A 126 -3.14 8.47 11.79
N PHE A 127 -2.25 7.58 11.40
CA PHE A 127 -2.44 6.67 10.28
C PHE A 127 -2.77 5.28 10.81
N HIS A 128 -3.69 4.59 10.15
CA HIS A 128 -4.08 3.23 10.47
C HIS A 128 -3.56 2.28 9.40
N ALA A 129 -3.03 1.12 9.82
CA ALA A 129 -2.64 0.03 8.95
C ALA A 129 -3.22 -1.30 9.43
N ASP A 130 -3.82 -2.01 8.50
CA ASP A 130 -4.23 -3.39 8.69
C ASP A 130 -3.02 -4.34 8.64
N SER A 131 -3.18 -5.55 9.16
CA SER A 131 -2.13 -6.56 9.12
C SER A 131 -2.28 -7.52 7.95
N HIS A 132 -1.12 -7.94 7.44
CA HIS A 132 -0.98 -9.06 6.52
C HIS A 132 -0.42 -10.26 7.27
N GLY A 133 -1.06 -11.41 7.15
CA GLY A 133 -0.51 -12.68 7.64
C GLY A 133 0.65 -13.17 6.77
N PRO A 134 1.27 -14.30 7.16
CA PRO A 134 2.38 -14.86 6.40
C PRO A 134 1.95 -15.22 4.97
N MET A 135 2.71 -14.78 3.99
CA MET A 135 2.58 -15.19 2.59
C MET A 135 3.84 -15.94 2.15
N ASN A 136 3.70 -16.78 1.13
CA ASN A 136 4.83 -17.54 0.55
C ASN A 136 5.65 -18.37 1.56
N ASN A 137 5.00 -18.87 2.61
CA ASN A 137 5.65 -19.64 3.70
C ASN A 137 6.73 -18.85 4.46
N SER A 138 6.68 -17.53 4.47
CA SER A 138 7.66 -16.69 5.19
C SER A 138 7.60 -16.89 6.71
N GLY A 139 6.44 -17.28 7.24
CA GLY A 139 6.19 -17.35 8.68
C GLY A 139 6.15 -15.97 9.36
N GLN A 140 6.29 -14.89 8.59
CA GLN A 140 6.36 -13.51 9.06
C GLN A 140 5.09 -12.76 8.67
N SER A 141 4.41 -12.18 9.66
CA SER A 141 3.33 -11.21 9.51
C SER A 141 3.85 -9.79 9.66
N GLY A 142 3.10 -8.84 9.15
CA GLY A 142 3.37 -7.42 9.34
C GLY A 142 2.18 -6.56 8.98
N THR A 143 2.24 -5.30 9.37
CA THR A 143 1.27 -4.29 8.93
C THR A 143 1.59 -3.82 7.50
N GLU A 144 0.69 -3.07 6.89
CA GLU A 144 1.04 -2.25 5.74
C GLU A 144 2.21 -1.31 6.10
N LEU A 145 3.10 -1.06 5.14
CA LEU A 145 4.18 -0.09 5.31
C LEU A 145 3.64 1.30 5.05
N LEU A 146 3.51 2.10 6.10
CA LEU A 146 2.98 3.45 6.02
C LEU A 146 4.09 4.46 5.71
N PHE A 147 3.91 5.31 4.70
CA PHE A 147 4.68 6.53 4.57
C PHE A 147 4.17 7.52 5.63
N VAL A 148 5.05 7.90 6.56
CA VAL A 148 4.74 8.77 7.72
C VAL A 148 5.41 10.13 7.62
N GLU A 149 5.92 10.49 6.46
CA GLU A 149 6.79 11.65 6.20
C GLU A 149 8.18 11.51 6.87
N PRO A 150 9.18 12.27 6.44
CA PRO A 150 10.51 12.24 7.06
C PRO A 150 10.46 12.66 8.53
N THR A 151 10.90 11.77 9.41
CA THR A 151 10.85 12.00 10.85
C THR A 151 11.97 11.26 11.57
N ARG A 152 12.17 11.56 12.85
CA ARG A 152 13.02 10.79 13.78
C ARG A 152 12.20 10.23 14.95
N ARG A 153 10.90 10.55 15.05
CA ARG A 153 10.10 10.13 16.18
C ARG A 153 8.67 9.80 15.77
N VAL A 154 8.18 8.67 16.27
CA VAL A 154 6.81 8.24 16.10
C VAL A 154 6.19 7.82 17.42
N GLN A 155 4.88 7.98 17.51
CA GLN A 155 4.05 7.37 18.55
C GLN A 155 3.21 6.26 17.92
N VAL A 156 3.15 5.12 18.62
CA VAL A 156 2.51 3.89 18.14
C VAL A 156 1.46 3.45 19.13
N SER A 157 0.24 3.25 18.67
CA SER A 157 -0.84 2.55 19.37
C SER A 157 -1.24 1.31 18.56
N THR A 158 -1.83 0.31 19.21
CA THR A 158 -2.19 -0.94 18.56
C THR A 158 -3.51 -1.49 19.09
N VAL A 159 -4.21 -2.27 18.26
CA VAL A 159 -5.27 -3.18 18.68
C VAL A 159 -4.77 -4.62 18.51
N GLY A 160 -5.01 -5.47 19.50
CA GLY A 160 -4.56 -6.87 19.49
C GLY A 160 -3.20 -7.11 20.15
N LEU A 161 -2.60 -6.09 20.79
CA LEU A 161 -1.33 -6.18 21.50
C LEU A 161 -1.41 -5.44 22.85
N ASN A 162 -0.91 -6.07 23.89
CA ASN A 162 -0.79 -5.41 25.19
C ASN A 162 0.52 -4.59 25.28
N LEU A 163 0.42 -3.28 25.09
CA LEU A 163 1.59 -2.37 25.13
C LEU A 163 2.24 -2.25 26.53
N LEU A 164 1.57 -2.75 27.56
CA LEU A 164 2.03 -2.71 28.95
C LEU A 164 2.64 -4.05 29.41
N GLU A 165 2.67 -5.07 28.56
CA GLU A 165 3.18 -6.40 28.91
C GLU A 165 4.58 -6.32 29.52
N GLY A 166 4.74 -6.88 30.73
CA GLY A 166 6.01 -6.96 31.43
C GLY A 166 6.62 -5.65 31.93
N LEU A 167 5.87 -4.51 31.83
CA LEU A 167 6.37 -3.23 32.31
C LEU A 167 6.22 -3.08 33.83
N ASP A 168 7.18 -2.39 34.45
CA ASP A 168 6.98 -1.81 35.78
C ASP A 168 6.14 -0.53 35.64
N PRO A 169 4.98 -0.40 36.31
CA PRO A 169 4.14 0.79 36.22
C PRO A 169 4.87 2.10 36.49
N ARG A 170 5.94 2.06 37.26
CA ARG A 170 6.77 3.25 37.61
C ARG A 170 7.56 3.78 36.38
N ASN A 171 7.68 3.00 35.34
CA ASN A 171 8.41 3.36 34.11
C ASN A 171 7.47 3.94 33.03
N ILE A 172 6.19 4.13 33.32
CA ILE A 172 5.22 4.70 32.39
C ILE A 172 5.21 6.21 32.54
N ILE A 173 5.50 6.94 31.49
CA ILE A 173 5.49 8.41 31.48
C ILE A 173 4.05 8.92 31.35
N GLY A 174 3.74 10.01 32.05
CA GLY A 174 2.43 10.68 31.97
C GLY A 174 1.38 10.19 32.94
N ILE A 175 1.73 9.28 33.86
CA ILE A 175 0.81 8.79 34.91
C ILE A 175 0.89 9.58 36.20
N ASP A 176 1.79 10.56 36.32
CA ASP A 176 2.10 11.30 37.56
C ASP A 176 0.90 12.05 38.17
N ASN A 177 -0.14 12.31 37.39
CA ASN A 177 -1.38 12.98 37.81
C ASN A 177 -2.54 12.02 38.09
N LEU A 178 -2.29 10.72 38.06
CA LEU A 178 -3.31 9.72 38.33
C LEU A 178 -3.29 9.32 39.79
N ASP A 179 -4.46 9.19 40.44
CA ASP A 179 -4.56 8.74 41.83
C ASP A 179 -4.00 7.30 41.94
N PRO A 180 -2.92 7.10 42.70
CA PRO A 180 -2.30 5.79 42.88
C PRO A 180 -3.25 4.71 43.43
N THR A 181 -4.31 5.10 44.11
CA THR A 181 -5.29 4.15 44.67
C THR A 181 -6.28 3.66 43.62
N THR A 182 -6.53 4.48 42.60
CA THR A 182 -7.43 4.15 41.49
C THR A 182 -6.72 3.33 40.42
N ILE A 183 -5.40 3.52 40.29
CA ILE A 183 -4.59 2.90 39.21
C ILE A 183 -3.96 1.60 39.69
N GLY A 184 -3.58 1.50 40.96
CA GLY A 184 -2.71 0.42 41.46
C GLY A 184 -3.21 -0.99 41.15
N GLY A 185 -4.50 -1.26 41.31
CA GLY A 185 -5.10 -2.55 40.99
C GLY A 185 -5.31 -2.75 39.47
N GLY A 186 -5.95 -1.76 38.84
CA GLY A 186 -6.30 -1.85 37.40
C GLY A 186 -5.08 -1.83 36.50
N LEU A 187 -4.08 -0.98 36.79
CA LEU A 187 -2.85 -0.93 35.98
C LEU A 187 -2.02 -2.23 36.15
N GLN A 188 -1.97 -2.78 37.37
CA GLN A 188 -1.29 -4.06 37.60
C GLN A 188 -1.98 -5.21 36.86
N GLU A 189 -3.30 -5.20 36.78
CA GLU A 189 -4.06 -6.17 36.01
C GLU A 189 -3.78 -6.03 34.51
N LEU A 190 -3.75 -4.80 33.97
CA LEU A 190 -3.42 -4.51 32.59
C LEU A 190 -2.00 -4.93 32.22
N VAL A 191 -1.01 -4.63 33.08
CA VAL A 191 0.40 -5.03 32.87
C VAL A 191 0.54 -6.56 32.85
N SER A 192 -0.28 -7.25 33.64
CA SER A 192 -0.26 -8.72 33.75
C SER A 192 -1.16 -9.42 32.74
N ALA A 193 -2.02 -8.69 32.02
CA ALA A 193 -2.91 -9.26 31.01
C ALA A 193 -2.10 -9.88 29.85
N THR A 194 -2.40 -11.13 29.54
CA THR A 194 -1.79 -11.82 28.40
C THR A 194 -2.58 -11.54 27.13
N ALA A 195 -1.92 -10.99 26.12
CA ALA A 195 -2.41 -10.95 24.74
C ALA A 195 -2.05 -12.26 24.01
N ALA A 196 -2.76 -12.58 22.91
CA ALA A 196 -2.41 -13.70 22.08
C ALA A 196 -1.00 -13.55 21.48
N LEU A 197 -0.65 -12.33 21.07
CA LEU A 197 0.67 -11.92 20.60
C LEU A 197 1.43 -11.23 21.73
N SER A 198 2.64 -11.74 22.05
CA SER A 198 3.53 -11.10 23.04
C SER A 198 4.20 -9.87 22.46
N LEU A 199 4.25 -8.79 23.24
CA LEU A 199 4.96 -7.55 22.91
C LEU A 199 6.44 -7.78 22.55
N ASN A 200 7.07 -8.77 23.20
CA ASN A 200 8.47 -9.14 22.93
C ASN A 200 8.70 -9.73 21.53
N ALA A 201 7.66 -10.25 20.88
CA ALA A 201 7.74 -10.81 19.55
C ALA A 201 7.61 -9.75 18.43
N VAL A 202 7.16 -8.53 18.78
CA VAL A 202 6.87 -7.48 17.80
C VAL A 202 8.09 -6.60 17.56
N GLN A 203 8.41 -6.39 16.26
CA GLN A 203 9.47 -5.52 15.81
C GLN A 203 8.88 -4.26 15.15
N ALA A 204 9.38 -3.10 15.54
CA ALA A 204 9.20 -1.86 14.83
C ALA A 204 10.19 -1.80 13.65
N VAL A 205 9.70 -1.51 12.46
CA VAL A 205 10.47 -1.45 11.22
C VAL A 205 10.48 -0.01 10.72
N PHE A 206 11.68 0.52 10.48
CA PHE A 206 11.93 1.89 10.01
C PHE A 206 12.63 1.82 8.67
N ILE A 207 12.08 2.53 7.68
CA ILE A 207 12.64 2.53 6.33
C ILE A 207 12.84 3.95 5.84
N ASP A 208 14.03 4.20 5.25
CA ASP A 208 14.33 5.33 4.41
C ASP A 208 14.56 4.82 2.99
N GLY A 209 13.66 5.19 2.06
CA GLY A 209 13.75 4.81 0.65
C GLY A 209 14.81 5.58 -0.13
N VAL A 210 15.54 6.49 0.52
CA VAL A 210 16.62 7.31 -0.03
C VAL A 210 16.13 8.22 -1.17
N GLU A 211 15.50 9.33 -0.79
CA GLU A 211 15.03 10.33 -1.77
C GLU A 211 16.22 10.93 -2.55
N GLN A 212 16.04 11.08 -3.85
CA GLN A 212 16.91 11.87 -4.73
C GLN A 212 16.32 13.27 -4.83
N VAL A 213 16.70 14.16 -3.91
CA VAL A 213 16.10 15.49 -3.77
C VAL A 213 16.21 16.29 -5.06
N GLY A 214 15.07 16.80 -5.53
CA GLY A 214 14.97 17.66 -6.72
C GLY A 214 15.00 16.90 -8.05
N GLU A 215 15.03 15.58 -8.05
CA GLU A 215 14.96 14.77 -9.26
C GLU A 215 13.55 14.19 -9.45
N VAL A 216 12.87 14.62 -10.50
CA VAL A 216 11.59 14.07 -10.93
C VAL A 216 11.83 13.13 -12.10
N ILE A 217 11.54 11.84 -11.90
CA ILE A 217 11.71 10.83 -12.94
C ILE A 217 10.53 10.90 -13.89
N GLN A 218 10.81 11.11 -15.17
CA GLN A 218 9.76 11.16 -16.19
C GLN A 218 9.35 9.74 -16.61
N PRO A 219 8.03 9.41 -16.59
CA PRO A 219 7.56 8.15 -17.10
C PRO A 219 7.76 8.05 -18.62
N VAL A 220 8.13 6.85 -19.09
CA VAL A 220 8.32 6.56 -20.50
C VAL A 220 7.33 5.50 -20.99
N ALA A 221 7.06 5.44 -22.30
CA ALA A 221 6.18 4.45 -22.87
C ALA A 221 6.65 3.03 -22.50
N TYR A 222 5.73 2.23 -21.93
CA TYR A 222 6.03 0.83 -21.60
C TYR A 222 6.15 0.02 -22.91
N GLU A 223 7.27 -0.66 -23.07
CA GLU A 223 7.50 -1.51 -24.23
C GLU A 223 6.70 -2.81 -24.11
N SER A 224 5.72 -2.96 -24.98
CA SER A 224 4.91 -4.17 -25.10
C SER A 224 4.56 -4.46 -26.55
N SER A 225 4.40 -5.74 -26.89
CA SER A 225 3.84 -6.15 -28.18
C SER A 225 2.36 -5.76 -28.33
N ILE A 226 1.69 -5.41 -27.23
CA ILE A 226 0.31 -4.95 -27.22
C ILE A 226 0.29 -3.43 -27.25
N ALA A 227 -0.28 -2.86 -28.30
CA ALA A 227 -0.37 -1.42 -28.50
C ALA A 227 -1.17 -0.71 -27.40
N GLY A 228 -0.83 0.56 -27.17
CA GLY A 228 -1.55 1.44 -26.24
C GLY A 228 -1.13 1.29 -24.79
N ALA A 229 0.04 0.71 -24.50
CA ALA A 229 0.61 0.71 -23.17
C ALA A 229 0.74 2.13 -22.62
N PRO A 230 0.48 2.36 -21.32
CA PRO A 230 0.69 3.67 -20.68
C PRO A 230 2.18 3.99 -20.55
N ASN A 231 2.48 5.25 -20.27
CA ASN A 231 3.81 5.63 -19.80
C ASN A 231 4.00 5.14 -18.37
N VAL A 232 5.20 4.61 -18.06
CA VAL A 232 5.53 4.10 -16.75
C VAL A 232 6.94 4.50 -16.32
N ILE A 233 7.16 4.55 -15.02
CA ILE A 233 8.49 4.62 -14.41
C ILE A 233 8.92 3.16 -14.16
N SER A 234 9.87 2.68 -14.95
CA SER A 234 10.36 1.31 -14.89
C SER A 234 11.08 1.02 -13.58
N ARG A 235 11.27 -0.26 -13.25
CA ARG A 235 12.05 -0.71 -12.09
C ARG A 235 13.47 -0.12 -12.08
N ALA A 236 14.13 -0.08 -13.22
CA ALA A 236 15.44 0.56 -13.36
C ALA A 236 15.37 2.07 -13.09
N ALA A 237 14.33 2.76 -13.60
CA ALA A 237 14.17 4.20 -13.45
C ALA A 237 13.93 4.62 -11.99
N TRP A 238 13.09 3.90 -11.24
CA TRP A 238 12.93 4.19 -9.80
C TRP A 238 14.03 3.59 -8.91
N GLY A 239 15.07 2.97 -9.50
CA GLY A 239 16.25 2.50 -8.79
C GLY A 239 16.07 1.19 -8.01
N ALA A 240 15.30 0.23 -8.54
CA ALA A 240 15.16 -1.09 -7.93
C ALA A 240 16.51 -1.77 -7.74
N ASP A 241 16.80 -2.22 -6.53
CA ASP A 241 17.91 -3.12 -6.26
C ASP A 241 17.51 -4.57 -6.52
N GLU A 242 17.70 -5.04 -7.74
CA GLU A 242 17.30 -6.39 -8.14
C GLU A 242 18.04 -7.51 -7.36
N SER A 243 19.10 -7.17 -6.63
CA SER A 243 19.84 -8.14 -5.81
C SER A 243 19.04 -8.64 -4.60
N ILE A 244 18.04 -7.87 -4.14
CA ILE A 244 17.19 -8.26 -3.01
C ILE A 244 15.98 -9.09 -3.44
N ARG A 245 15.72 -9.18 -4.74
CA ARG A 245 14.64 -10.00 -5.29
C ARG A 245 14.95 -11.48 -5.12
N SER A 246 13.98 -12.26 -4.72
CA SER A 246 14.12 -13.71 -4.55
C SER A 246 12.90 -14.46 -5.09
N GLY A 247 13.07 -15.75 -5.33
CA GLY A 247 12.02 -16.60 -5.87
C GLY A 247 11.86 -16.46 -7.39
N SER A 248 10.99 -17.29 -7.94
CA SER A 248 10.59 -17.27 -9.36
C SER A 248 9.22 -16.63 -9.53
N SER A 249 9.00 -15.92 -10.64
CA SER A 249 7.68 -15.45 -11.01
C SER A 249 6.76 -16.64 -11.34
N SER A 250 5.58 -16.67 -10.74
CA SER A 250 4.50 -17.58 -11.15
C SER A 250 3.55 -16.87 -12.10
N TYR A 251 2.91 -17.65 -12.96
CA TYR A 251 2.02 -17.15 -14.00
C TYR A 251 0.66 -17.83 -13.87
N SER A 252 -0.40 -17.05 -14.08
CA SER A 252 -1.77 -17.55 -14.01
C SER A 252 -2.61 -17.04 -15.19
N THR A 253 -3.83 -17.56 -15.34
CA THR A 253 -4.79 -16.98 -16.29
C THR A 253 -5.36 -15.69 -15.71
N PHE A 254 -5.27 -14.60 -16.45
CA PHE A 254 -5.81 -13.31 -16.03
C PHE A 254 -7.33 -13.36 -15.91
N LYS A 255 -7.86 -12.85 -14.82
CA LYS A 255 -9.29 -12.81 -14.51
C LYS A 255 -9.79 -11.40 -14.16
N GLY A 256 -8.93 -10.55 -13.61
CA GLY A 256 -9.32 -9.22 -13.19
C GLY A 256 -8.23 -8.44 -12.46
N THR A 257 -8.61 -7.27 -11.95
CA THR A 257 -7.71 -6.34 -11.26
C THR A 257 -8.24 -6.00 -9.88
N CYS A 258 -7.33 -6.04 -8.90
CA CYS A 258 -7.58 -5.63 -7.52
C CYS A 258 -6.98 -4.23 -7.29
N ILE A 259 -7.79 -3.30 -6.82
CA ILE A 259 -7.38 -1.93 -6.49
C ILE A 259 -7.05 -1.87 -5.00
N HIS A 260 -5.89 -1.26 -4.69
CA HIS A 260 -5.38 -1.05 -3.34
C HIS A 260 -5.02 0.41 -3.09
N HIS A 261 -4.78 0.75 -1.82
CA HIS A 261 -4.05 1.93 -1.41
C HIS A 261 -2.88 1.54 -0.50
N THR A 262 -1.95 2.49 -0.24
CA THR A 262 -0.81 2.25 0.67
C THR A 262 -1.06 2.76 2.10
N ALA A 263 -2.21 3.34 2.37
CA ALA A 263 -2.69 3.86 3.66
C ALA A 263 -1.80 4.89 4.37
N GLY A 264 -0.64 5.26 3.83
CA GLY A 264 0.28 6.26 4.39
C GLY A 264 -0.11 7.71 4.06
N SER A 265 0.72 8.67 4.49
CA SER A 265 0.49 10.11 4.27
C SER A 265 0.31 10.46 2.79
N ASN A 266 -0.66 11.34 2.54
CA ASN A 266 -0.86 11.96 1.22
C ASN A 266 0.07 13.15 0.98
N ASN A 267 0.81 13.58 2.01
CA ASN A 267 1.71 14.73 1.96
C ASN A 267 3.12 14.32 1.52
N TYR A 268 3.28 14.01 0.24
CA TYR A 268 4.59 13.73 -0.38
C TYR A 268 4.74 14.52 -1.67
N SER A 269 5.99 14.88 -2.01
CA SER A 269 6.33 15.50 -3.29
C SER A 269 6.46 14.44 -4.38
N GLU A 270 6.43 14.86 -5.65
CA GLU A 270 6.62 13.96 -6.79
C GLU A 270 8.01 13.28 -6.75
N SER A 271 9.05 13.99 -6.31
CA SER A 271 10.41 13.43 -6.14
C SER A 271 10.50 12.34 -5.07
N GLN A 272 9.57 12.31 -4.11
CA GLN A 272 9.53 11.27 -3.08
C GLN A 272 8.88 9.96 -3.55
N GLY A 273 8.09 10.00 -4.63
CA GLY A 273 7.40 8.80 -5.15
C GLY A 273 8.32 7.59 -5.34
N PRO A 274 9.47 7.72 -6.05
CA PRO A 274 10.43 6.62 -6.22
C PRO A 274 10.98 6.08 -4.90
N ALA A 275 11.25 6.94 -3.91
CA ALA A 275 11.72 6.53 -2.59
C ALA A 275 10.66 5.72 -1.82
N ILE A 276 9.39 6.13 -1.90
CA ILE A 276 8.27 5.39 -1.32
C ILE A 276 8.19 3.98 -1.94
N VAL A 277 8.29 3.87 -3.27
CA VAL A 277 8.28 2.58 -3.96
C VAL A 277 9.46 1.69 -3.55
N ARG A 278 10.68 2.25 -3.44
CA ARG A 278 11.85 1.52 -2.96
C ARG A 278 11.68 0.98 -1.54
N GLY A 279 11.08 1.77 -0.65
CA GLY A 279 10.79 1.32 0.70
C GLY A 279 9.78 0.18 0.73
N ILE A 280 8.68 0.28 -0.03
CA ILE A 280 7.68 -0.80 -0.19
C ILE A 280 8.35 -2.07 -0.74
N TYR A 281 9.20 -1.93 -1.75
CA TYR A 281 9.94 -3.07 -2.31
C TYR A 281 10.83 -3.75 -1.27
N ALA A 282 11.63 -2.96 -0.56
CA ALA A 282 12.54 -3.47 0.45
C ALA A 282 11.78 -4.16 1.61
N TYR A 283 10.67 -3.59 2.05
CA TYR A 283 9.81 -4.16 3.07
C TYR A 283 9.20 -5.49 2.64
N HIS A 284 8.53 -5.52 1.47
CA HIS A 284 7.89 -6.72 0.96
C HIS A 284 8.90 -7.83 0.65
N ALA A 285 10.02 -7.49 -0.01
CA ALA A 285 10.99 -8.48 -0.46
C ALA A 285 11.82 -9.07 0.70
N LYS A 286 12.34 -8.19 1.59
CA LYS A 286 13.29 -8.59 2.64
C LYS A 286 12.63 -8.81 3.98
N THR A 287 11.77 -7.88 4.42
CA THR A 287 11.22 -7.93 5.78
C THR A 287 10.08 -8.92 5.87
N LEU A 288 9.13 -8.89 4.93
CA LEU A 288 8.04 -9.86 4.89
C LEU A 288 8.39 -11.15 4.15
N GLY A 289 9.52 -11.19 3.43
CA GLY A 289 9.96 -12.38 2.70
C GLY A 289 9.09 -12.73 1.48
N TRP A 290 8.36 -11.76 0.90
CA TRP A 290 7.52 -11.98 -0.28
C TRP A 290 8.32 -12.07 -1.59
N GLY A 291 9.64 -11.85 -1.50
CA GLY A 291 10.59 -12.00 -2.59
C GLY A 291 10.61 -10.86 -3.60
N ASP A 292 9.60 -10.02 -3.64
CA ASP A 292 9.50 -8.83 -4.52
C ASP A 292 8.38 -7.91 -4.01
N VAL A 293 8.14 -6.79 -4.72
CA VAL A 293 6.96 -5.94 -4.51
C VAL A 293 5.69 -6.80 -4.58
N GLY A 294 4.78 -6.62 -3.63
CA GLY A 294 3.51 -7.34 -3.62
C GLY A 294 2.60 -6.97 -4.78
N TYR A 295 2.56 -5.67 -5.12
CA TYR A 295 1.73 -5.12 -6.19
C TYR A 295 2.40 -5.28 -7.57
N ASN A 296 1.60 -5.48 -8.63
CA ASN A 296 2.10 -5.51 -10.00
C ASN A 296 2.46 -4.10 -10.50
N ALA A 297 1.71 -3.07 -10.06
CA ALA A 297 1.98 -1.67 -10.34
C ALA A 297 1.61 -0.79 -9.13
N LEU A 298 2.15 0.42 -9.09
CA LEU A 298 1.74 1.46 -8.15
C LEU A 298 1.44 2.75 -8.92
N VAL A 299 0.61 3.61 -8.31
CA VAL A 299 0.27 4.92 -8.88
C VAL A 299 0.41 5.97 -7.79
N ASP A 300 1.07 7.08 -8.08
CA ASP A 300 1.14 8.22 -7.16
C ASP A 300 0.00 9.23 -7.39
N LYS A 301 -0.13 10.20 -6.49
CA LYS A 301 -1.17 11.24 -6.59
C LYS A 301 -1.00 12.16 -7.81
N TYR A 302 0.18 12.17 -8.43
CA TYR A 302 0.50 12.97 -9.61
C TYR A 302 0.14 12.27 -10.92
N GLY A 303 -0.24 10.97 -10.84
CA GLY A 303 -0.59 10.13 -11.99
C GLY A 303 0.60 9.38 -12.59
N ASN A 304 1.76 9.36 -11.92
CA ASN A 304 2.86 8.52 -12.35
C ASN A 304 2.57 7.06 -12.02
N ILE A 305 2.79 6.18 -13.00
CA ILE A 305 2.64 4.73 -12.86
C ILE A 305 4.02 4.12 -12.69
N TYR A 306 4.21 3.35 -11.63
CA TYR A 306 5.46 2.64 -11.34
C TYR A 306 5.31 1.16 -11.62
N GLU A 307 6.25 0.59 -12.37
CA GLU A 307 6.36 -0.86 -12.49
C GLU A 307 6.70 -1.45 -11.12
N GLY A 308 5.85 -2.34 -10.63
CA GLY A 308 6.01 -2.99 -9.33
C GLY A 308 6.73 -4.32 -9.43
N ARG A 309 5.99 -5.44 -9.27
CA ARG A 309 6.55 -6.79 -9.30
C ARG A 309 7.20 -7.14 -10.63
N TYR A 310 8.41 -7.69 -10.56
CA TYR A 310 9.21 -8.08 -11.71
C TYR A 310 8.51 -9.11 -12.61
N GLY A 311 8.73 -8.97 -13.90
CA GLY A 311 8.29 -9.96 -14.90
C GLY A 311 7.48 -9.38 -16.04
N GLY A 312 7.11 -8.10 -15.95
CA GLY A 312 6.43 -7.34 -17.01
C GLY A 312 4.95 -7.13 -16.75
N LEU A 313 4.52 -5.88 -17.01
CA LEU A 313 3.13 -5.44 -16.78
C LEU A 313 2.14 -6.06 -17.76
N ASP A 314 2.61 -6.54 -18.92
CA ASP A 314 1.83 -7.26 -19.95
C ASP A 314 1.70 -8.76 -19.67
N LYS A 315 2.37 -9.27 -18.64
CA LYS A 315 2.32 -10.68 -18.26
C LYS A 315 1.33 -10.92 -17.11
N ASN A 316 0.86 -12.15 -17.01
CA ASN A 316 -0.03 -12.58 -15.91
C ASN A 316 0.81 -13.02 -14.70
N ILE A 317 1.67 -12.12 -14.22
CA ILE A 317 2.51 -12.38 -13.06
C ILE A 317 1.63 -12.38 -11.80
N GLU A 318 1.71 -13.45 -11.02
CA GLU A 318 1.03 -13.55 -9.73
C GLU A 318 1.70 -12.62 -8.72
N GLY A 319 0.93 -11.72 -8.14
CA GLY A 319 1.36 -10.79 -7.09
C GLY A 319 1.36 -11.42 -5.70
N ALA A 320 1.56 -10.58 -4.69
CA ALA A 320 1.38 -10.91 -3.28
C ALA A 320 0.65 -9.72 -2.62
N HIS A 321 -0.60 -9.45 -3.06
CA HIS A 321 -1.36 -8.25 -2.70
C HIS A 321 -2.75 -8.53 -2.14
N ALA A 322 -3.35 -9.68 -2.48
CA ALA A 322 -4.68 -10.08 -2.03
C ALA A 322 -4.62 -11.56 -1.63
N GLY A 323 -4.29 -11.82 -0.38
CA GLY A 323 -4.13 -13.19 0.14
C GLY A 323 -5.34 -14.07 -0.18
N GLY A 324 -5.10 -15.26 -0.73
CA GLY A 324 -6.11 -16.17 -1.25
C GLY A 324 -6.61 -15.82 -2.66
N PHE A 325 -6.38 -14.62 -3.17
CA PHE A 325 -6.87 -14.13 -4.46
C PHE A 325 -5.80 -13.54 -5.38
N ASN A 326 -4.52 -13.81 -5.11
CA ASN A 326 -3.43 -13.37 -5.97
C ASN A 326 -3.46 -14.05 -7.35
N ASN A 327 -3.91 -15.30 -7.39
CA ASN A 327 -3.96 -16.08 -8.63
C ASN A 327 -5.00 -15.52 -9.61
N GLY A 328 -4.55 -15.11 -10.77
CA GLY A 328 -5.38 -14.56 -11.84
C GLY A 328 -5.71 -13.08 -11.68
N THR A 329 -5.19 -12.40 -10.66
CA THR A 329 -5.46 -10.98 -10.43
C THR A 329 -4.20 -10.13 -10.59
N PHE A 330 -4.40 -8.92 -11.13
CA PHE A 330 -3.38 -7.88 -11.21
C PHE A 330 -3.64 -6.87 -10.08
N GLY A 331 -2.68 -6.74 -9.16
CA GLY A 331 -2.79 -5.79 -8.06
C GLY A 331 -2.18 -4.45 -8.43
N ILE A 332 -2.94 -3.37 -8.28
CA ILE A 332 -2.44 -2.01 -8.44
C ILE A 332 -2.77 -1.18 -7.20
N SER A 333 -1.76 -0.48 -6.65
CA SER A 333 -1.91 0.27 -5.41
C SER A 333 -1.74 1.77 -5.65
N VAL A 334 -2.69 2.58 -5.15
CA VAL A 334 -2.56 4.04 -5.14
C VAL A 334 -1.82 4.45 -3.87
N MET A 335 -0.77 5.27 -4.02
CA MET A 335 -0.04 5.78 -2.88
C MET A 335 -0.87 6.81 -2.11
N GLY A 336 -0.95 6.65 -0.79
CA GLY A 336 -1.65 7.55 0.11
C GLY A 336 -2.76 6.86 0.90
N ASN A 337 -3.43 7.64 1.77
CA ASN A 337 -4.53 7.22 2.61
C ASN A 337 -5.87 7.68 2.01
N HIS A 338 -6.57 6.74 1.40
CA HIS A 338 -7.87 6.99 0.78
C HIS A 338 -9.05 6.57 1.67
N ASP A 339 -8.80 6.35 2.96
CA ASP A 339 -9.84 6.42 4.00
C ASP A 339 -10.14 7.87 4.40
N GLN A 340 -9.17 8.78 4.21
CA GLN A 340 -9.27 10.18 4.62
C GLN A 340 -9.54 11.14 3.45
N LEU A 341 -9.01 10.82 2.26
CA LEU A 341 -9.10 11.69 1.07
C LEU A 341 -9.43 10.89 -0.18
N GLU A 342 -10.14 11.52 -1.10
CA GLU A 342 -10.38 10.97 -2.44
C GLU A 342 -9.07 10.71 -3.18
N ILE A 343 -9.10 9.74 -4.10
CA ILE A 343 -8.02 9.54 -5.07
C ILE A 343 -8.04 10.73 -6.04
N PRO A 344 -6.95 11.48 -6.22
CA PRO A 344 -6.91 12.60 -7.15
C PRO A 344 -7.20 12.19 -8.60
N ASP A 345 -7.81 13.07 -9.38
CA ASP A 345 -8.19 12.79 -10.77
C ASP A 345 -7.02 12.33 -11.65
N ALA A 346 -5.82 12.85 -11.42
CA ALA A 346 -4.62 12.40 -12.11
C ALA A 346 -4.34 10.92 -11.85
N ALA A 347 -4.49 10.47 -10.60
CA ALA A 347 -4.31 9.07 -10.24
C ALA A 347 -5.46 8.19 -10.72
N VAL A 348 -6.71 8.67 -10.70
CA VAL A 348 -7.85 7.95 -11.31
C VAL A 348 -7.63 7.76 -12.81
N THR A 349 -7.14 8.79 -13.50
CA THR A 349 -6.79 8.72 -14.93
C THR A 349 -5.69 7.68 -15.17
N ALA A 350 -4.61 7.71 -14.38
CA ALA A 350 -3.51 6.76 -14.48
C ALA A 350 -3.94 5.31 -14.18
N LEU A 351 -4.81 5.11 -13.18
CA LEU A 351 -5.46 3.82 -12.93
C LEU A 351 -6.23 3.35 -14.17
N GLY A 352 -7.05 4.23 -14.74
CA GLY A 352 -7.82 3.94 -15.97
C GLY A 352 -6.92 3.51 -17.12
N GLU A 353 -5.83 4.25 -17.37
CA GLU A 353 -4.85 3.95 -18.43
C GLU A 353 -4.17 2.58 -18.20
N MET A 354 -3.67 2.32 -16.99
CA MET A 354 -2.96 1.07 -16.69
C MET A 354 -3.91 -0.13 -16.66
N VAL A 355 -5.01 -0.02 -15.92
CA VAL A 355 -5.96 -1.12 -15.74
C VAL A 355 -6.68 -1.43 -17.05
N GLY A 356 -7.15 -0.41 -17.79
CA GLY A 356 -7.85 -0.61 -19.06
C GLY A 356 -6.94 -1.27 -20.11
N TRP A 357 -5.68 -0.83 -20.23
CA TRP A 357 -4.70 -1.49 -21.09
C TRP A 357 -4.42 -2.93 -20.63
N ARG A 358 -4.20 -3.14 -19.35
CA ARG A 358 -3.92 -4.47 -18.78
C ARG A 358 -5.09 -5.46 -19.01
N MET A 359 -6.30 -4.98 -18.86
CA MET A 359 -7.50 -5.79 -19.11
C MET A 359 -7.67 -6.11 -20.59
N LYS A 360 -7.30 -5.18 -21.48
CA LYS A 360 -7.24 -5.43 -22.93
C LYS A 360 -6.22 -6.50 -23.28
N VAL A 361 -5.03 -6.46 -22.67
CA VAL A 361 -4.01 -7.50 -22.79
C VAL A 361 -4.53 -8.86 -22.32
N GLY A 362 -5.27 -8.88 -21.21
CA GLY A 362 -5.86 -10.09 -20.62
C GLY A 362 -7.13 -10.59 -21.31
N GLY A 363 -7.71 -9.80 -22.21
CA GLY A 363 -8.97 -10.15 -22.89
C GLY A 363 -10.20 -10.15 -21.98
N VAL A 364 -10.19 -9.36 -20.89
CA VAL A 364 -11.29 -9.26 -19.91
C VAL A 364 -11.88 -7.86 -19.96
N ASP A 365 -13.19 -7.75 -20.20
CA ASP A 365 -13.88 -6.45 -20.25
C ASP A 365 -13.91 -5.82 -18.84
N PRO A 366 -13.52 -4.53 -18.66
CA PRO A 366 -13.55 -3.82 -17.38
C PRO A 366 -14.90 -3.81 -16.67
N MET A 367 -16.00 -3.87 -17.44
CA MET A 367 -17.37 -3.85 -16.89
C MET A 367 -17.94 -5.25 -16.66
N SER A 368 -17.16 -6.31 -16.91
CA SER A 368 -17.59 -7.68 -16.71
C SER A 368 -17.48 -8.13 -15.25
N THR A 369 -17.92 -9.36 -14.99
CA THR A 369 -17.79 -10.05 -13.71
C THR A 369 -16.75 -11.18 -13.83
N ALA A 370 -15.90 -11.33 -12.81
CA ALA A 370 -14.91 -12.37 -12.70
C ALA A 370 -15.30 -13.41 -11.64
N ALA A 371 -15.22 -14.70 -11.99
CA ALA A 371 -15.32 -15.79 -11.02
C ALA A 371 -13.94 -16.07 -10.42
N LEU A 372 -13.77 -15.68 -9.17
CA LEU A 372 -12.51 -15.81 -8.42
C LEU A 372 -12.65 -16.91 -7.36
N THR A 373 -11.68 -17.82 -7.32
CA THR A 373 -11.67 -18.90 -6.33
C THR A 373 -10.57 -18.65 -5.31
N SER A 374 -10.94 -18.64 -4.03
CA SER A 374 -10.00 -18.44 -2.93
C SER A 374 -9.04 -19.65 -2.83
N ALA A 375 -7.75 -19.35 -2.78
CA ALA A 375 -6.74 -20.35 -2.42
C ALA A 375 -6.66 -20.62 -0.90
N GLY A 376 -7.36 -19.82 -0.12
CA GLY A 376 -7.31 -19.81 1.35
C GLY A 376 -6.23 -18.87 1.88
N TYR A 377 -6.62 -18.09 2.85
CA TYR A 377 -5.74 -17.17 3.58
C TYR A 377 -6.45 -16.71 4.85
N SER A 378 -5.75 -16.55 5.95
CA SER A 378 -6.35 -16.25 7.26
C SER A 378 -7.10 -14.92 7.30
N LYS A 379 -6.66 -13.94 6.50
CA LYS A 379 -7.30 -12.63 6.38
C LYS A 379 -8.26 -12.54 5.17
N ALA A 380 -8.49 -13.64 4.44
CA ALA A 380 -9.46 -13.66 3.35
C ALA A 380 -10.90 -13.81 3.89
N ARG A 381 -11.86 -13.16 3.22
CA ARG A 381 -13.29 -13.28 3.51
C ARG A 381 -13.87 -14.64 3.12
N TYR A 382 -13.17 -15.38 2.24
CA TYR A 382 -13.66 -16.60 1.62
C TYR A 382 -12.70 -17.75 1.91
N SER A 383 -13.27 -18.87 2.33
CA SER A 383 -12.50 -20.08 2.62
C SER A 383 -11.84 -20.66 1.36
N SER A 384 -10.81 -21.49 1.55
CA SER A 384 -10.13 -22.19 0.45
C SER A 384 -11.14 -23.00 -0.40
N GLY A 385 -11.04 -22.85 -1.72
CA GLY A 385 -11.93 -23.52 -2.69
C GLY A 385 -13.25 -22.79 -2.93
N GLN A 386 -13.61 -21.79 -2.13
CA GLN A 386 -14.83 -21.01 -2.35
C GLN A 386 -14.66 -20.07 -3.55
N THR A 387 -15.63 -20.10 -4.47
CA THR A 387 -15.70 -19.20 -5.62
C THR A 387 -16.68 -18.05 -5.36
N VAL A 388 -16.24 -16.84 -5.65
CA VAL A 388 -17.06 -15.61 -5.59
C VAL A 388 -17.09 -14.93 -6.94
N ASN A 389 -18.25 -14.34 -7.29
CA ASN A 389 -18.39 -13.50 -8.48
C ASN A 389 -18.28 -12.03 -8.07
N LEU A 390 -17.23 -11.37 -8.52
CA LEU A 390 -16.96 -9.95 -8.27
C LEU A 390 -16.88 -9.19 -9.59
N PRO A 391 -17.11 -7.86 -9.62
CA PRO A 391 -16.72 -7.04 -10.76
C PRO A 391 -15.27 -7.36 -11.14
N ALA A 392 -14.94 -7.40 -12.43
CA ALA A 392 -13.59 -7.71 -12.89
C ALA A 392 -12.53 -6.70 -12.42
N ILE A 393 -12.97 -5.48 -12.02
CA ILE A 393 -12.19 -4.50 -11.27
C ILE A 393 -12.84 -4.37 -9.90
N PHE A 394 -12.16 -4.82 -8.84
CA PHE A 394 -12.68 -4.88 -7.48
C PHE A 394 -11.68 -4.28 -6.48
N GLY A 395 -12.14 -3.91 -5.29
CA GLY A 395 -11.29 -3.42 -4.20
C GLY A 395 -10.80 -4.57 -3.32
N HIS A 396 -9.66 -4.40 -2.64
CA HIS A 396 -9.12 -5.43 -1.75
C HIS A 396 -10.11 -5.86 -0.67
N ARG A 397 -10.93 -4.93 -0.13
CA ARG A 397 -11.99 -5.24 0.85
C ARG A 397 -13.06 -6.22 0.38
N ASP A 398 -13.19 -6.42 -0.92
CA ASP A 398 -14.14 -7.39 -1.48
C ASP A 398 -13.67 -8.84 -1.26
N THR A 399 -12.38 -9.05 -1.04
CA THR A 399 -11.76 -10.38 -0.85
C THR A 399 -11.09 -10.56 0.51
N GLY A 400 -10.69 -9.48 1.19
CA GLY A 400 -9.99 -9.49 2.47
C GLY A 400 -10.73 -8.73 3.57
N TYR A 401 -10.45 -9.05 4.82
CA TYR A 401 -10.86 -8.27 5.98
C TYR A 401 -9.91 -7.07 6.15
N THR A 402 -10.17 -6.00 5.41
CA THR A 402 -9.36 -4.78 5.34
C THR A 402 -10.23 -3.58 4.95
N SER A 403 -9.81 -2.36 5.27
CA SER A 403 -10.42 -1.13 4.78
C SER A 403 -9.98 -0.78 3.34
N CYS A 404 -8.88 -1.38 2.86
CA CYS A 404 -8.28 -1.12 1.55
C CYS A 404 -9.27 -1.32 0.39
N PRO A 405 -9.37 -0.43 -0.61
CA PRO A 405 -8.51 0.72 -0.94
C PRO A 405 -8.88 2.03 -0.24
N GLY A 406 -9.45 2.00 0.94
CA GLY A 406 -9.93 3.13 1.70
C GLY A 406 -11.39 3.49 1.37
N THR A 407 -12.04 4.22 2.26
CA THR A 407 -13.47 4.56 2.13
C THR A 407 -13.73 5.37 0.87
N PHE A 408 -12.99 6.48 0.68
CA PHE A 408 -13.14 7.31 -0.52
C PHE A 408 -12.61 6.61 -1.78
N GLY A 409 -11.51 5.85 -1.69
CA GLY A 409 -11.02 5.04 -2.81
C GLY A 409 -12.05 4.02 -3.28
N TYR A 410 -12.77 3.40 -2.37
CA TYR A 410 -13.83 2.45 -2.71
C TYR A 410 -15.07 3.13 -3.33
N GLN A 411 -15.42 4.33 -2.88
CA GLN A 411 -16.50 5.13 -3.48
C GLN A 411 -16.20 5.53 -4.94
N GLN A 412 -14.90 5.63 -5.30
CA GLN A 412 -14.45 5.97 -6.65
C GLN A 412 -14.29 4.75 -7.59
N MET A 413 -14.62 3.53 -7.15
CA MET A 413 -14.46 2.31 -7.97
C MET A 413 -15.20 2.38 -9.30
N ASP A 414 -16.38 3.00 -9.36
CA ASP A 414 -17.13 3.15 -10.61
C ASP A 414 -16.44 4.13 -11.57
N ALA A 415 -15.83 5.20 -11.06
CA ALA A 415 -15.04 6.12 -11.88
C ALA A 415 -13.80 5.42 -12.44
N ILE A 416 -13.11 4.60 -11.63
CA ILE A 416 -11.96 3.80 -12.06
C ILE A 416 -12.39 2.79 -13.15
N ARG A 417 -13.51 2.10 -12.98
CA ARG A 417 -14.05 1.16 -13.98
C ARG A 417 -14.37 1.87 -15.30
N ALA A 418 -15.02 3.05 -15.22
CA ALA A 418 -15.35 3.85 -16.39
C ALA A 418 -14.11 4.32 -17.14
N ALA A 419 -13.09 4.83 -16.43
CA ALA A 419 -11.81 5.22 -17.02
C ALA A 419 -11.09 4.03 -17.68
N ALA A 420 -11.07 2.87 -17.00
CA ALA A 420 -10.49 1.64 -17.55
C ALA A 420 -11.24 1.15 -18.80
N LYS A 421 -12.58 1.25 -18.81
CA LYS A 421 -13.39 0.89 -19.99
C LYS A 421 -13.11 1.80 -21.17
N ALA A 422 -13.01 3.10 -20.97
CA ALA A 422 -12.64 4.05 -22.01
C ALA A 422 -11.28 3.71 -22.64
N LYS A 423 -10.27 3.40 -21.82
CA LYS A 423 -8.96 2.94 -22.32
C LYS A 423 -9.04 1.61 -23.05
N PHE A 424 -9.76 0.65 -22.52
CA PHE A 424 -9.97 -0.67 -23.11
C PHE A 424 -10.59 -0.57 -24.52
N ASP A 425 -11.61 0.30 -24.69
CA ASP A 425 -12.27 0.52 -25.98
C ASP A 425 -11.44 1.34 -26.97
N GLY A 426 -10.31 1.89 -26.55
CA GLY A 426 -9.43 2.68 -27.42
C GLY A 426 -9.71 4.19 -27.38
N ALA A 427 -10.60 4.66 -26.50
CA ALA A 427 -10.88 6.08 -26.27
C ALA A 427 -9.90 6.74 -25.25
N GLY A 428 -8.90 6.01 -24.79
CA GLY A 428 -7.94 6.48 -23.78
C GLY A 428 -7.17 7.72 -24.22
N GLY A 429 -7.02 8.68 -23.30
CA GLY A 429 -6.33 9.96 -23.50
C GLY A 429 -7.24 11.20 -23.43
N ALA A 430 -8.57 11.05 -23.37
CA ALA A 430 -9.46 12.14 -22.98
C ALA A 430 -9.52 12.15 -21.44
N GLY A 431 -8.74 13.04 -20.81
CA GLY A 431 -8.86 13.28 -19.38
C GLY A 431 -10.32 13.56 -19.01
N ILE A 432 -10.70 13.25 -17.79
CA ILE A 432 -12.02 13.56 -17.24
C ILE A 432 -12.20 15.07 -17.40
N ALA A 433 -12.96 15.47 -18.43
CA ALA A 433 -13.12 16.87 -18.75
C ALA A 433 -13.91 17.57 -17.62
N GLY A 434 -13.26 18.46 -16.89
CA GLY A 434 -13.92 19.43 -16.01
C GLY A 434 -13.50 19.49 -14.55
N ARG A 435 -12.53 18.69 -14.09
CA ARG A 435 -11.95 18.86 -12.74
C ARG A 435 -10.56 19.48 -12.78
N SER A 436 -10.21 20.26 -11.76
CA SER A 436 -8.89 20.87 -11.59
C SER A 436 -7.79 19.82 -11.57
N THR A 437 -6.73 20.04 -12.37
CA THR A 437 -5.55 19.17 -12.42
C THR A 437 -4.49 19.55 -11.38
N ASP A 438 -4.80 20.45 -10.43
CA ASP A 438 -3.87 20.81 -9.37
C ASP A 438 -3.96 19.80 -8.21
N PRO A 439 -2.95 18.96 -8.01
CA PRO A 439 -2.94 17.96 -6.93
C PRO A 439 -2.87 18.59 -5.53
N ASN A 440 -2.63 19.91 -5.42
CA ASN A 440 -2.57 20.63 -4.16
C ASN A 440 -3.83 21.47 -3.88
N ASN A 441 -4.77 21.57 -4.82
CA ASN A 441 -6.03 22.28 -4.61
C ASN A 441 -7.08 21.33 -4.03
N GLN A 442 -7.09 21.19 -2.71
CA GLN A 442 -8.03 20.39 -1.94
C GLN A 442 -9.11 21.22 -1.24
N ASP A 443 -9.30 22.48 -1.65
CA ASP A 443 -10.40 23.31 -1.15
C ASP A 443 -11.71 22.81 -1.80
N GLY A 444 -12.50 22.06 -1.00
CA GLY A 444 -13.70 21.39 -1.45
C GLY A 444 -14.80 22.36 -1.90
N GLU A 445 -14.96 22.51 -3.20
CA GLU A 445 -16.26 22.87 -3.77
C GLU A 445 -16.88 21.60 -4.40
N SER A 446 -17.90 21.11 -3.70
CA SER A 446 -18.77 20.05 -4.16
C SER A 446 -19.53 20.51 -5.41
N ALA A 447 -19.04 20.14 -6.59
CA ALA A 447 -19.82 20.25 -7.81
C ALA A 447 -20.75 19.04 -7.92
N GLY A 448 -22.04 19.31 -7.91
CA GLY A 448 -23.13 18.34 -7.93
C GLY A 448 -23.04 17.34 -9.08
N ILE A 449 -23.41 16.11 -8.77
CA ILE A 449 -23.57 14.97 -9.70
C ILE A 449 -24.61 15.34 -10.75
N PRO A 450 -24.36 15.20 -12.07
CA PRO A 450 -25.40 15.33 -13.06
C PRO A 450 -26.40 14.17 -12.97
N PRO A 451 -27.71 14.41 -13.15
CA PRO A 451 -28.72 13.38 -13.03
C PRO A 451 -28.66 12.39 -14.20
N LEU A 452 -28.89 11.11 -13.88
CA LEU A 452 -29.09 10.02 -14.86
C LEU A 452 -30.31 10.32 -15.79
N PRO A 453 -30.26 10.01 -17.07
CA PRO A 453 -31.39 10.23 -17.97
C PRO A 453 -32.46 9.14 -17.80
N GLY A 454 -33.68 9.59 -17.54
CA GLY A 454 -34.89 8.83 -17.84
C GLY A 454 -35.75 8.37 -16.68
N SER A 455 -36.65 9.24 -16.21
CA SER A 455 -38.05 8.89 -15.92
C SER A 455 -38.90 10.17 -15.90
N GLY A 456 -40.04 10.11 -16.59
CA GLY A 456 -40.86 11.21 -17.03
C GLY A 456 -41.63 11.97 -15.96
N GLU A 457 -42.15 13.06 -16.44
CA GLU A 457 -42.93 14.10 -15.80
C GLU A 457 -44.13 13.64 -14.96
N SER A 458 -44.34 14.30 -13.83
CA SER A 458 -45.70 14.81 -13.49
C SER A 458 -45.68 15.77 -12.28
N GLY A 459 -46.13 17.03 -12.47
CA GLY A 459 -47.09 17.71 -11.61
C GLY A 459 -46.62 18.43 -10.36
N ASP A 460 -46.38 19.71 -10.52
CA ASP A 460 -46.73 20.86 -9.69
C ASP A 460 -47.39 20.59 -8.30
N ASN A 461 -46.75 21.11 -7.23
CA ASN A 461 -47.40 21.96 -6.23
C ASN A 461 -46.40 22.52 -5.19
N GLY A 462 -46.52 23.83 -4.99
CA GLY A 462 -45.67 24.60 -4.09
C GLY A 462 -45.91 24.32 -2.60
N GLY A 463 -44.85 24.49 -1.81
CA GLY A 463 -44.91 24.51 -0.36
C GLY A 463 -43.58 24.91 0.20
N SER A 464 -43.52 26.14 0.68
CA SER A 464 -42.42 26.71 1.48
C SER A 464 -42.13 25.86 2.69
N LEU A 465 -40.92 25.40 2.86
CA LEU A 465 -40.41 24.84 4.12
C LEU A 465 -39.09 25.48 4.50
N GLY A 466 -39.04 25.80 5.78
CA GLY A 466 -38.03 26.61 6.44
C GLY A 466 -36.61 26.01 6.49
N ASN A 467 -35.71 26.86 6.91
CA ASN A 467 -34.28 26.62 7.15
C ASN A 467 -34.06 25.31 7.96
N VAL A 468 -33.38 24.37 7.34
CA VAL A 468 -32.76 23.23 8.05
C VAL A 468 -31.28 23.55 8.18
N GLU A 469 -30.83 23.76 9.40
CA GLU A 469 -29.41 23.89 9.72
C GLU A 469 -28.70 22.56 9.43
N THR A 470 -27.59 22.62 8.72
CA THR A 470 -26.71 21.47 8.50
C THR A 470 -25.93 21.20 9.77
N PRO A 471 -25.92 19.96 10.29
CA PRO A 471 -25.17 19.61 11.51
C PRO A 471 -23.65 19.70 11.26
N THR A 472 -22.94 20.16 12.29
CA THR A 472 -21.46 20.25 12.29
C THR A 472 -20.82 18.84 12.35
N PRO A 473 -19.57 18.66 11.90
CA PRO A 473 -18.90 17.36 11.88
C PRO A 473 -18.82 16.61 13.21
N GLY A 474 -19.02 17.31 14.35
CA GLY A 474 -19.07 16.71 15.67
C GLY A 474 -20.40 16.01 16.01
N GLU A 475 -21.49 16.36 15.35
CA GLU A 475 -22.83 15.79 15.64
C GLU A 475 -23.08 14.48 14.91
N VAL A 476 -22.41 14.27 13.76
CA VAL A 476 -22.52 13.01 12.99
C VAL A 476 -21.83 11.84 13.66
N LEU A 477 -20.81 12.10 14.50
CA LEU A 477 -20.11 11.06 15.27
C LEU A 477 -20.91 10.58 16.50
N GLY A 478 -21.85 11.38 17.00
CA GLY A 478 -22.66 11.05 18.18
C GLY A 478 -23.76 10.00 17.94
N GLU A 479 -24.34 9.96 16.74
CA GLU A 479 -25.47 9.05 16.45
C GLU A 479 -25.02 7.63 16.08
N PHE A 480 -23.78 7.42 15.65
CA PHE A 480 -23.26 6.06 15.34
C PHE A 480 -22.74 5.29 16.55
N LEU A 481 -22.65 5.91 17.73
CA LEU A 481 -22.04 5.30 18.92
C LEU A 481 -23.05 4.89 20.01
N THR A 482 -24.36 5.06 19.83
CA THR A 482 -25.34 4.79 20.87
C THR A 482 -26.09 3.46 20.77
N ASP A 483 -25.90 2.65 19.72
CA ASP A 483 -26.50 1.33 19.65
C ASP A 483 -25.44 0.21 19.69
N SER A 484 -25.39 -0.44 20.89
CA SER A 484 -24.85 -1.77 21.18
C SER A 484 -23.32 -1.98 21.09
N LEU A 485 -22.62 -1.56 22.15
CA LEU A 485 -21.35 -2.22 22.53
C LEU A 485 -21.66 -3.31 23.57
N PRO A 486 -21.20 -4.56 23.41
CA PRO A 486 -21.31 -5.60 24.43
C PRO A 486 -20.44 -5.25 25.65
N ALA A 487 -20.93 -5.55 26.83
CA ALA A 487 -20.30 -5.23 28.12
C ALA A 487 -19.04 -6.07 28.45
N ASN A 488 -18.54 -6.87 27.51
CA ASN A 488 -17.39 -7.74 27.70
C ASN A 488 -16.47 -7.72 26.47
N PRO A 489 -15.17 -7.38 26.61
CA PRO A 489 -14.22 -7.33 25.51
C PRO A 489 -14.04 -8.67 24.76
N ALA A 490 -14.30 -9.81 25.41
CA ALA A 490 -14.24 -11.13 24.78
C ALA A 490 -15.40 -11.37 23.80
N GLU A 491 -16.50 -10.63 23.89
CA GLU A 491 -17.66 -10.74 22.99
C GLU A 491 -17.54 -9.79 21.79
N ALA A 492 -16.77 -8.71 21.91
CA ALA A 492 -16.54 -7.77 20.82
C ALA A 492 -15.82 -8.43 19.62
N THR A 493 -14.96 -9.41 19.86
CA THR A 493 -14.28 -10.16 18.81
C THR A 493 -15.19 -11.13 18.06
N GLN A 494 -16.33 -11.56 18.65
CA GLN A 494 -17.27 -12.47 18.00
C GLN A 494 -18.37 -11.75 17.19
N ALA A 495 -18.74 -10.53 17.57
CA ALA A 495 -19.83 -9.79 16.90
C ALA A 495 -19.51 -9.37 15.45
N TRP A 496 -18.22 -9.25 15.11
CA TRP A 496 -17.76 -8.90 13.76
C TRP A 496 -17.61 -10.11 12.81
N PHE A 497 -17.76 -11.33 13.32
CA PHE A 497 -17.48 -12.58 12.60
C PHE A 497 -18.70 -13.46 12.33
N THR A 498 -19.93 -13.04 12.63
CA THR A 498 -21.13 -13.80 12.28
C THR A 498 -21.67 -13.38 10.91
N PRO A 499 -21.78 -14.29 9.93
CA PRO A 499 -22.46 -14.01 8.67
C PRO A 499 -23.94 -13.77 8.95
N GLN A 500 -24.46 -12.64 8.51
CA GLN A 500 -25.92 -12.50 8.38
C GLN A 500 -26.36 -13.29 7.15
N ASN A 501 -27.28 -14.23 7.37
CA ASN A 501 -27.97 -15.00 6.32
C ASN A 501 -28.77 -14.10 5.38
#